data_62a72b2ca9646d10a06838cf94beeb46
#
_entry.id   62a72b2ca9646d10a06838cf94beeb46
#
_cell.length_a   1.000
_cell.length_b   1.000
_cell.length_c   1.000
_cell.angle_alpha   90.00
_cell.angle_beta   90.00
_cell.angle_gamma   90.00
#
_symmetry.space_group_name_H-M   'P 1'
#
loop_
_entity.id
_entity.type
_entity.pdbx_description
1 polymer ?
#
loop_
_entity_poly.entity_id
_entity_poly.type
_entity_poly.pdbx_seq_one_letter_code
_entity_poly.pdbx_strand_id
1 'polypeptide(L)'
;MADPLDLFAIDKIIETAECSIEPVIASEASIVKKIDEYYKVADTVDSITLTSDEDEEFDWTEELHKEEAGEEHIQHVIRAILKQAIIEDVHEVNFEQVEEGLKVVFKKNGEPSDKGTIPAILNSAFVSKLKTLSNLDATVCEIPQLGKLCFKVENAMLIASVSSFPTIMGERISLKIYKPPKHLDKIIPDEKQRSIISHALNNPGIILVCGSPLSGKTHMIYSLLMEAATSGKNIMTIESIAKYELKGVNQCELNENVGFSMDKALRYVEFQSPEMIYLEGVKTRDAFEFLSELFYNDKTVITEFMANNMTDLRQKLAFEDFQSFKTLITCLIFIHSKDSVEVFDKETLQKYLA
;
A
#
# COMPACT_ATOMS: atom_id res chain seq x y z
N MET A 1 28.27 13.54 -12.61
CA MET A 1 28.03 13.96 -14.00
C MET A 1 28.83 13.04 -14.93
N ALA A 2 28.20 12.47 -15.95
CA ALA A 2 28.89 11.54 -16.86
C ALA A 2 29.92 12.25 -17.73
N ASP A 3 29.67 13.52 -18.10
CA ASP A 3 30.61 14.39 -18.80
C ASP A 3 30.80 15.69 -18.01
N PRO A 4 31.98 15.92 -17.41
CA PRO A 4 32.29 17.12 -16.65
C PRO A 4 32.45 18.37 -17.49
N LEU A 5 32.48 18.26 -18.83
CA LEU A 5 32.57 19.37 -19.78
C LEU A 5 31.21 19.78 -20.37
N ASP A 6 30.12 19.13 -19.95
CA ASP A 6 28.77 19.52 -20.35
C ASP A 6 28.34 20.82 -19.65
N LEU A 7 28.68 21.95 -20.28
CA LEU A 7 28.36 23.28 -19.77
C LEU A 7 26.85 23.50 -19.59
N PHE A 8 26.02 22.92 -20.45
CA PHE A 8 24.60 23.05 -20.38
C PHE A 8 24.02 22.37 -19.13
N ALA A 9 24.54 21.18 -18.77
CA ALA A 9 24.17 20.50 -17.54
C ALA A 9 24.64 21.26 -16.30
N ILE A 10 25.84 21.86 -16.33
CA ILE A 10 26.39 22.68 -15.24
C ILE A 10 25.53 23.93 -15.01
N ASP A 11 25.19 24.67 -16.06
CA ASP A 11 24.37 25.87 -15.96
C ASP A 11 22.97 25.57 -15.39
N LYS A 12 22.36 24.48 -15.86
CA LYS A 12 21.04 24.04 -15.37
C LYS A 12 21.07 23.64 -13.90
N ILE A 13 22.14 23.02 -13.41
CA ILE A 13 22.30 22.67 -12.00
C ILE A 13 22.53 23.93 -11.17
N ILE A 14 23.33 24.89 -11.61
CA ILE A 14 23.57 26.18 -10.94
C ILE A 14 22.24 26.93 -10.80
N GLU A 15 21.45 26.98 -11.88
CA GLU A 15 20.13 27.64 -11.90
C GLU A 15 19.13 26.98 -10.91
N THR A 16 19.17 25.65 -10.82
CA THR A 16 18.23 24.90 -9.96
C THR A 16 18.66 24.88 -8.50
N ALA A 17 19.98 24.82 -8.23
CA ALA A 17 20.50 24.69 -6.86
C ALA A 17 20.88 26.04 -6.22
N GLU A 18 20.85 27.14 -7.00
CA GLU A 18 21.23 28.50 -6.57
C GLU A 18 22.60 28.57 -5.87
N CYS A 19 23.54 27.69 -6.24
CA CYS A 19 24.87 27.61 -5.64
C CYS A 19 25.97 27.49 -6.70
N SER A 20 27.22 27.84 -6.34
CA SER A 20 28.38 27.64 -7.19
C SER A 20 28.76 26.16 -7.24
N ILE A 21 29.07 25.66 -8.43
CA ILE A 21 29.44 24.26 -8.67
C ILE A 21 30.88 24.16 -9.12
N GLU A 22 31.65 23.27 -8.50
CA GLU A 22 32.97 22.89 -8.92
C GLU A 22 32.93 21.47 -9.54
N PRO A 23 33.00 21.33 -10.87
CA PRO A 23 32.95 20.01 -11.49
C PRO A 23 34.26 19.25 -11.22
N VAL A 24 34.15 18.00 -10.79
CA VAL A 24 35.28 17.11 -10.57
C VAL A 24 35.15 15.85 -11.41
N ILE A 25 36.29 15.32 -11.88
CA ILE A 25 36.32 14.06 -12.61
C ILE A 25 36.38 12.90 -11.62
N ALA A 26 35.48 11.95 -11.79
CA ALA A 26 35.44 10.74 -10.99
C ALA A 26 35.15 9.51 -11.86
N SER A 27 35.61 8.33 -11.42
CA SER A 27 35.23 7.07 -12.08
C SER A 27 33.73 6.79 -11.89
N GLU A 28 33.13 6.09 -12.85
CA GLU A 28 31.72 5.67 -12.77
C GLU A 28 31.40 4.96 -11.44
N ALA A 29 32.27 4.05 -11.02
CA ALA A 29 32.13 3.36 -9.74
C ALA A 29 32.17 4.32 -8.52
N SER A 30 32.97 5.38 -8.58
CA SER A 30 33.06 6.41 -7.54
C SER A 30 31.82 7.31 -7.53
N ILE A 31 31.28 7.62 -8.71
CA ILE A 31 30.04 8.39 -8.86
C ILE A 31 28.86 7.60 -8.31
N VAL A 32 28.71 6.33 -8.71
CA VAL A 32 27.66 5.44 -8.22
C VAL A 32 27.76 5.30 -6.69
N LYS A 33 28.98 5.05 -6.17
CA LYS A 33 29.20 4.98 -4.73
C LYS A 33 28.82 6.27 -3.98
N LYS A 34 29.08 7.44 -4.58
CA LYS A 34 28.70 8.72 -3.98
C LYS A 34 27.20 9.01 -4.14
N ILE A 35 26.59 8.62 -5.26
CA ILE A 35 25.13 8.63 -5.41
C ILE A 35 24.50 7.72 -4.36
N ASP A 36 25.01 6.51 -4.16
CA ASP A 36 24.55 5.60 -3.12
C ASP A 36 24.78 6.13 -1.69
N GLU A 37 25.83 6.95 -1.50
CA GLU A 37 26.16 7.54 -0.19
C GLU A 37 25.30 8.77 0.14
N TYR A 38 25.01 9.65 -0.86
CA TYR A 38 24.26 10.90 -0.67
C TYR A 38 22.80 10.83 -1.12
N TYR A 39 22.55 10.05 -2.15
CA TYR A 39 21.22 9.71 -2.64
C TYR A 39 20.98 8.22 -2.41
N LYS A 40 21.50 7.67 -1.30
CA LYS A 40 20.91 6.42 -0.85
C LYS A 40 19.42 6.66 -1.00
N VAL A 41 18.84 6.03 -2.04
CA VAL A 41 17.41 5.85 -2.19
C VAL A 41 16.95 5.52 -0.78
N ALA A 42 16.29 6.48 -0.16
CA ALA A 42 16.09 6.71 1.26
C ALA A 42 16.22 5.40 1.97
N ASP A 43 17.14 5.26 2.90
CA ASP A 43 17.40 3.99 3.56
C ASP A 43 16.17 3.12 3.41
N THR A 44 16.15 2.38 2.28
CA THR A 44 15.13 1.39 2.07
C THR A 44 15.28 0.60 3.31
N VAL A 45 14.30 0.52 4.09
CA VAL A 45 14.23 0.10 5.45
C VAL A 45 14.94 -1.26 5.71
N ASP A 46 15.98 -1.61 4.96
CA ASP A 46 17.03 -2.58 5.31
C ASP A 46 17.65 -2.26 6.69
N SER A 47 17.44 -1.05 7.19
CA SER A 47 17.86 -0.65 8.52
C SER A 47 16.84 -0.97 9.63
N ILE A 48 15.55 -1.25 9.34
CA ILE A 48 14.62 -1.77 10.35
C ILE A 48 14.58 -3.30 10.22
N THR A 49 15.66 -3.98 10.52
CA THR A 49 15.63 -5.42 10.75
C THR A 49 15.12 -5.64 12.17
N LEU A 50 13.93 -6.20 12.30
CA LEU A 50 13.40 -6.65 13.59
C LEU A 50 13.84 -8.10 13.74
N THR A 51 14.86 -8.35 14.60
CA THR A 51 15.28 -9.70 14.97
C THR A 51 14.45 -10.18 16.15
N SER A 52 14.10 -11.47 16.15
CA SER A 52 13.35 -12.11 17.24
C SER A 52 14.15 -12.31 18.51
N ASP A 53 15.47 -12.08 18.47
CA ASP A 53 16.40 -12.51 19.52
C ASP A 53 16.48 -11.61 20.77
N GLU A 54 15.64 -10.57 20.83
CA GLU A 54 15.51 -9.74 22.04
C GLU A 54 14.10 -9.88 22.60
N ASP A 55 13.88 -10.97 23.34
CA ASP A 55 12.66 -11.28 24.13
C ASP A 55 12.53 -10.44 25.42
N GLU A 56 13.19 -9.29 25.53
CA GLU A 56 12.92 -8.36 26.60
C GLU A 56 11.67 -7.52 26.23
N GLU A 57 10.74 -7.40 27.17
CA GLU A 57 9.66 -6.41 27.14
C GLU A 57 10.27 -5.02 26.93
N PHE A 58 10.46 -4.65 25.66
CA PHE A 58 11.06 -3.39 25.32
C PHE A 58 9.98 -2.32 25.47
N ASP A 59 10.05 -1.56 26.55
CA ASP A 59 9.21 -0.38 26.74
C ASP A 59 9.86 0.81 26.03
N TRP A 60 9.38 1.10 24.80
CA TRP A 60 9.84 2.24 24.04
C TRP A 60 9.62 3.58 24.76
N THR A 61 8.75 3.64 25.79
CA THR A 61 8.53 4.83 26.59
C THR A 61 9.71 5.11 27.52
N GLU A 62 10.42 4.09 28.00
CA GLU A 62 11.67 4.26 28.78
C GLU A 62 12.81 4.79 27.91
N GLU A 63 12.87 4.40 26.64
CA GLU A 63 13.86 4.89 25.68
C GLU A 63 13.71 6.41 25.43
N LEU A 64 12.48 6.95 25.46
CA LEU A 64 12.22 8.39 25.26
C LEU A 64 12.84 9.29 26.34
N HIS A 65 13.17 8.76 27.50
CA HIS A 65 13.73 9.52 28.62
C HIS A 65 15.27 9.56 28.64
N LYS A 66 15.94 8.88 27.68
CA LYS A 66 17.40 8.97 27.56
C LYS A 66 17.79 10.34 26.98
N GLU A 67 18.75 11.02 27.60
CA GLU A 67 19.13 12.43 27.30
C GLU A 67 19.75 12.67 25.90
N GLU A 68 19.93 11.65 25.07
CA GLU A 68 20.49 11.74 23.72
C GLU A 68 19.39 11.69 22.65
N ALA A 69 18.65 12.80 22.47
CA ALA A 69 17.64 12.92 21.42
C ALA A 69 18.27 13.17 20.04
N GLY A 70 19.04 12.21 19.52
CA GLY A 70 19.59 12.24 18.17
C GLY A 70 18.65 11.58 17.14
N GLU A 71 18.96 11.77 15.86
CA GLU A 71 18.19 11.19 14.75
C GLU A 71 18.15 9.65 14.80
N GLU A 72 19.23 9.01 15.25
CA GLU A 72 19.32 7.56 15.45
C GLU A 72 18.38 7.09 16.57
N HIS A 73 18.23 7.88 17.62
CA HIS A 73 17.32 7.58 18.73
C HIS A 73 15.85 7.56 18.26
N ILE A 74 15.42 8.56 17.47
CA ILE A 74 14.07 8.60 16.91
C ILE A 74 13.80 7.38 16.02
N GLN A 75 14.77 6.99 15.21
CA GLN A 75 14.66 5.82 14.36
C GLN A 75 14.54 4.54 15.20
N HIS A 76 15.23 4.46 16.33
CA HIS A 76 15.13 3.35 17.27
C HIS A 76 13.73 3.25 17.88
N VAL A 77 13.16 4.38 18.30
CA VAL A 77 11.77 4.43 18.81
C VAL A 77 10.75 4.00 17.74
N ILE A 78 10.91 4.46 16.49
CA ILE A 78 10.03 4.01 15.41
C ILE A 78 10.11 2.48 15.23
N ARG A 79 11.32 1.90 15.26
CA ARG A 79 11.53 0.45 15.17
C ARG A 79 10.84 -0.29 16.31
N ALA A 80 10.98 0.19 17.53
CA ALA A 80 10.39 -0.41 18.71
C ALA A 80 8.86 -0.41 18.65
N ILE A 81 8.26 0.71 18.24
CA ILE A 81 6.80 0.81 18.04
C ILE A 81 6.33 -0.19 16.97
N LEU A 82 7.05 -0.30 15.85
CA LEU A 82 6.71 -1.26 14.79
C LEU A 82 6.87 -2.70 15.26
N LYS A 83 7.96 -3.04 16.00
CA LYS A 83 8.18 -4.37 16.58
C LYS A 83 7.03 -4.74 17.51
N GLN A 84 6.65 -3.86 18.41
CA GLN A 84 5.54 -4.09 19.32
C GLN A 84 4.21 -4.28 18.55
N ALA A 85 3.93 -3.45 17.55
CA ALA A 85 2.73 -3.57 16.74
C ALA A 85 2.63 -4.93 16.03
N ILE A 86 3.77 -5.50 15.60
CA ILE A 86 3.82 -6.82 14.96
C ILE A 86 3.60 -7.94 15.97
N ILE A 87 4.27 -7.88 17.13
CA ILE A 87 4.13 -8.87 18.21
C ILE A 87 2.67 -8.92 18.69
N GLU A 88 2.04 -7.78 18.87
CA GLU A 88 0.65 -7.69 19.30
C GLU A 88 -0.38 -7.98 18.18
N ASP A 89 0.04 -8.28 16.96
CA ASP A 89 -0.83 -8.52 15.80
C ASP A 89 -1.72 -7.31 15.46
N VAL A 90 -1.15 -6.11 15.52
CA VAL A 90 -1.81 -4.83 15.23
C VAL A 90 -1.83 -4.57 13.72
N HIS A 91 -2.91 -4.00 13.22
CA HIS A 91 -3.07 -3.70 11.80
C HIS A 91 -2.95 -2.21 11.49
N GLU A 92 -3.14 -1.35 12.49
CA GLU A 92 -3.09 0.10 12.32
C GLU A 92 -2.45 0.74 13.54
N VAL A 93 -1.46 1.61 13.31
CA VAL A 93 -0.80 2.43 14.32
C VAL A 93 -1.10 3.89 14.00
N ASN A 94 -1.68 4.61 14.95
CA ASN A 94 -2.01 6.02 14.79
C ASN A 94 -1.16 6.87 15.72
N PHE A 95 -0.65 7.97 15.19
CA PHE A 95 0.04 9.01 15.93
C PHE A 95 -0.85 10.26 15.92
N GLU A 96 -1.33 10.66 17.08
CA GLU A 96 -2.31 11.73 17.26
C GLU A 96 -1.70 12.85 18.09
N GLN A 97 -1.73 14.09 17.59
CA GLN A 97 -1.23 15.26 18.33
C GLN A 97 -2.15 15.55 19.52
N VAL A 98 -1.55 15.65 20.70
CA VAL A 98 -2.18 16.06 21.96
C VAL A 98 -1.33 17.14 22.62
N GLU A 99 -1.82 17.77 23.69
CA GLU A 99 -1.09 18.85 24.39
C GLU A 99 0.26 18.38 24.93
N GLU A 100 0.32 17.15 25.47
CA GLU A 100 1.51 16.58 26.08
C GLU A 100 2.52 16.06 25.06
N GLY A 101 2.10 15.85 23.80
CA GLY A 101 2.96 15.27 22.77
C GLY A 101 2.25 14.58 21.64
N LEU A 102 2.82 13.47 21.20
CA LEU A 102 2.28 12.65 20.12
C LEU A 102 1.82 11.31 20.68
N LYS A 103 0.51 11.15 20.85
CA LYS A 103 -0.11 9.95 21.40
C LYS A 103 -0.03 8.81 20.39
N VAL A 104 0.41 7.64 20.85
CA VAL A 104 0.51 6.41 20.07
C VAL A 104 -0.67 5.51 20.37
N VAL A 105 -1.50 5.23 19.36
CA VAL A 105 -2.69 4.41 19.48
C VAL A 105 -2.58 3.21 18.53
N PHE A 106 -2.58 2.02 19.09
CA PHE A 106 -2.66 0.77 18.33
C PHE A 106 -4.13 0.41 18.09
N LYS A 107 -4.42 -0.10 16.91
CA LYS A 107 -5.78 -0.52 16.56
C LYS A 107 -5.78 -1.95 16.05
N LYS A 108 -6.38 -2.83 16.85
CA LYS A 108 -6.52 -4.26 16.54
C LYS A 108 -7.99 -4.61 16.35
N ASN A 109 -8.33 -5.14 15.17
CA ASN A 109 -9.71 -5.49 14.80
C ASN A 109 -10.75 -4.32 14.96
N GLY A 110 -10.27 -3.09 14.84
CA GLY A 110 -11.09 -1.88 14.99
C GLY A 110 -11.10 -1.31 16.42
N GLU A 111 -10.61 -2.03 17.42
CA GLU A 111 -10.54 -1.56 18.82
C GLU A 111 -9.24 -0.80 19.08
N PRO A 112 -9.30 0.46 19.55
CA PRO A 112 -8.13 1.26 19.87
C PRO A 112 -7.55 0.89 21.24
N SER A 113 -6.23 0.89 21.35
CA SER A 113 -5.46 0.73 22.59
C SER A 113 -4.40 1.81 22.67
N ASP A 114 -4.43 2.60 23.74
CA ASP A 114 -3.42 3.60 24.05
C ASP A 114 -2.11 2.93 24.47
N LYS A 115 -1.00 3.33 23.87
CA LYS A 115 0.33 2.76 24.13
C LYS A 115 1.30 3.75 24.77
N GLY A 116 0.87 5.00 24.96
CA GLY A 116 1.67 6.05 25.55
C GLY A 116 1.82 7.28 24.66
N THR A 117 2.62 8.22 25.10
CA THR A 117 2.79 9.51 24.41
C THR A 117 4.27 9.83 24.23
N ILE A 118 4.66 10.16 23.00
CA ILE A 118 5.99 10.71 22.68
C ILE A 118 5.98 12.16 23.14
N PRO A 119 6.97 12.61 23.94
CA PRO A 119 7.02 13.97 24.46
C PRO A 119 6.99 15.04 23.37
N ALA A 120 6.33 16.17 23.63
CA ALA A 120 6.13 17.27 22.67
C ALA A 120 7.44 17.78 22.04
N ILE A 121 8.54 17.75 22.80
CA ILE A 121 9.88 18.17 22.31
C ILE A 121 10.38 17.31 21.14
N LEU A 122 9.92 16.07 21.02
CA LEU A 122 10.33 15.12 19.96
C LEU A 122 9.34 15.06 18.79
N ASN A 123 8.15 15.66 18.91
CA ASN A 123 7.08 15.54 17.92
C ASN A 123 7.52 15.88 16.50
N SER A 124 8.09 17.06 16.32
CA SER A 124 8.51 17.53 14.99
C SER A 124 9.56 16.61 14.36
N ALA A 125 10.57 16.23 15.15
CA ALA A 125 11.64 15.35 14.68
C ALA A 125 11.13 13.94 14.38
N PHE A 126 10.22 13.39 15.20
CA PHE A 126 9.60 12.08 14.99
C PHE A 126 8.73 12.06 13.72
N VAL A 127 7.84 13.04 13.57
CA VAL A 127 6.97 13.17 12.40
C VAL A 127 7.79 13.34 11.12
N SER A 128 8.78 14.24 11.14
CA SER A 128 9.69 14.47 10.01
C SER A 128 10.45 13.20 9.62
N LYS A 129 11.00 12.46 10.59
CA LYS A 129 11.72 11.20 10.32
C LYS A 129 10.79 10.13 9.76
N LEU A 130 9.59 9.99 10.33
CA LEU A 130 8.61 9.00 9.85
C LEU A 130 8.14 9.32 8.43
N LYS A 131 7.91 10.60 8.11
CA LYS A 131 7.58 11.06 6.74
C LYS A 131 8.72 10.76 5.78
N THR A 132 9.95 11.08 6.14
CA THR A 132 11.14 10.79 5.30
C THR A 132 11.29 9.30 5.04
N LEU A 133 11.16 8.44 6.07
CA LEU A 133 11.20 6.98 5.92
C LEU A 133 10.08 6.41 5.05
N SER A 134 9.00 7.18 4.88
CA SER A 134 7.82 6.79 4.11
C SER A 134 7.76 7.42 2.72
N ASN A 135 8.84 8.07 2.28
CA ASN A 135 8.92 8.83 1.03
C ASN A 135 7.88 9.97 0.94
N LEU A 136 7.56 10.58 2.09
CA LEU A 136 6.72 11.78 2.17
C LEU A 136 7.58 13.02 2.30
N ASP A 137 7.06 14.17 1.85
CA ASP A 137 7.71 15.45 2.05
C ASP A 137 7.54 15.91 3.50
N ALA A 138 8.65 15.91 4.24
CA ALA A 138 8.65 16.33 5.66
C ALA A 138 8.40 17.82 5.86
N THR A 139 8.57 18.65 4.83
CA THR A 139 8.40 20.11 4.89
C THR A 139 6.95 20.55 4.67
N VAL A 140 6.14 19.70 4.05
CA VAL A 140 4.74 19.98 3.70
C VAL A 140 3.82 19.39 4.75
N CYS A 141 3.13 20.23 5.54
CA CYS A 141 2.22 19.81 6.61
C CYS A 141 0.76 20.24 6.38
N GLU A 142 0.47 21.03 5.34
CA GLU A 142 -0.86 21.63 5.13
C GLU A 142 -1.77 20.80 4.22
N ILE A 143 -1.24 19.81 3.55
CA ILE A 143 -2.01 18.92 2.68
C ILE A 143 -1.81 17.44 3.06
N PRO A 144 -2.84 16.59 2.85
CA PRO A 144 -2.69 15.16 3.06
C PRO A 144 -1.61 14.55 2.16
N GLN A 145 -0.85 13.62 2.69
CA GLN A 145 0.15 12.86 1.95
C GLN A 145 -0.06 11.37 2.18
N LEU A 146 0.26 10.57 1.17
CA LEU A 146 0.19 9.12 1.23
C LEU A 146 1.50 8.53 0.71
N GLY A 147 2.14 7.69 1.52
CA GLY A 147 3.41 7.05 1.20
C GLY A 147 3.52 5.64 1.75
N LYS A 148 4.71 5.09 1.65
CA LYS A 148 4.97 3.69 1.95
C LYS A 148 6.22 3.55 2.80
N LEU A 149 6.10 2.83 3.92
CA LEU A 149 7.19 2.42 4.78
C LEU A 149 7.44 0.92 4.56
N CYS A 150 8.65 0.57 4.08
CA CYS A 150 9.05 -0.82 3.93
C CYS A 150 9.96 -1.20 5.12
N PHE A 151 9.82 -2.37 5.71
CA PHE A 151 10.66 -2.83 6.79
C PHE A 151 10.74 -4.36 6.81
N LYS A 152 11.84 -4.87 7.33
CA LYS A 152 12.13 -6.31 7.35
C LYS A 152 11.83 -6.88 8.72
N VAL A 153 11.08 -7.97 8.77
CA VAL A 153 10.81 -8.76 9.97
C VAL A 153 11.33 -10.16 9.71
N GLU A 154 12.37 -10.55 10.43
CA GLU A 154 13.09 -11.80 10.17
C GLU A 154 13.55 -11.87 8.70
N ASN A 155 12.95 -12.78 7.93
CA ASN A 155 13.25 -12.95 6.49
C ASN A 155 12.15 -12.40 5.57
N ALA A 156 11.09 -11.77 6.12
CA ALA A 156 9.97 -11.24 5.36
C ALA A 156 10.04 -9.72 5.26
N MET A 157 9.84 -9.20 4.06
CA MET A 157 9.64 -7.77 3.83
C MET A 157 8.18 -7.42 4.07
N LEU A 158 7.91 -6.49 4.98
CA LEU A 158 6.58 -5.96 5.25
C LEU A 158 6.45 -4.54 4.72
N ILE A 159 5.24 -4.18 4.35
CA ILE A 159 4.90 -2.84 3.90
C ILE A 159 3.83 -2.27 4.84
N ALA A 160 4.02 -1.01 5.23
CA ALA A 160 2.97 -0.22 5.83
C ALA A 160 2.64 0.97 4.92
N SER A 161 1.37 1.19 4.61
CA SER A 161 0.95 2.47 4.05
C SER A 161 0.94 3.52 5.15
N VAL A 162 1.50 4.69 4.86
CA VAL A 162 1.61 5.81 5.78
C VAL A 162 0.81 6.97 5.22
N SER A 163 -0.19 7.41 5.97
CA SER A 163 -0.99 8.58 5.63
C SER A 163 -0.74 9.68 6.64
N SER A 164 -0.30 10.85 6.17
CA SER A 164 -0.27 12.07 6.95
C SER A 164 -1.49 12.92 6.62
N PHE A 165 -2.15 13.46 7.64
CA PHE A 165 -3.33 14.29 7.48
C PHE A 165 -3.25 15.51 8.40
N PRO A 166 -3.39 16.75 7.86
CA PRO A 166 -3.36 17.96 8.67
C PRO A 166 -4.57 18.05 9.61
N THR A 167 -4.32 18.45 10.84
CA THR A 167 -5.34 18.72 11.86
C THR A 167 -5.07 20.07 12.53
N ILE A 168 -6.01 20.56 13.31
CA ILE A 168 -5.84 21.83 14.05
C ILE A 168 -4.71 21.80 15.09
N MET A 169 -4.32 20.59 15.54
CA MET A 169 -3.24 20.39 16.53
C MET A 169 -1.90 20.03 15.88
N GLY A 170 -1.84 19.87 14.55
CA GLY A 170 -0.69 19.40 13.81
C GLY A 170 -1.05 18.25 12.88
N GLU A 171 -0.08 17.44 12.47
CA GLU A 171 -0.33 16.30 11.58
C GLU A 171 -0.71 15.03 12.38
N ARG A 172 -1.78 14.38 11.96
CA ARG A 172 -2.10 13.02 12.37
C ARG A 172 -1.49 12.05 11.38
N ILE A 173 -0.75 11.05 11.86
CA ILE A 173 -0.18 10.03 10.99
C ILE A 173 -0.83 8.68 11.31
N SER A 174 -1.20 7.95 10.26
CA SER A 174 -1.75 6.60 10.37
C SER A 174 -0.91 5.64 9.54
N LEU A 175 -0.42 4.57 10.16
CA LEU A 175 0.25 3.46 9.51
C LEU A 175 -0.67 2.26 9.45
N LYS A 176 -0.86 1.69 8.26
CA LYS A 176 -1.54 0.40 8.10
C LYS A 176 -0.54 -0.65 7.68
N ILE A 177 -0.33 -1.64 8.55
CA ILE A 177 0.66 -2.71 8.35
C ILE A 177 -0.02 -3.85 7.58
N TYR A 178 0.59 -4.25 6.48
CA TYR A 178 0.12 -5.35 5.65
C TYR A 178 0.97 -6.60 5.89
N LYS A 179 0.30 -7.72 6.14
CA LYS A 179 0.94 -9.03 6.30
C LYS A 179 1.04 -9.73 4.95
N PRO A 180 2.06 -10.56 4.72
CA PRO A 180 2.21 -11.30 3.47
C PRO A 180 0.95 -12.07 3.11
N PRO A 181 0.58 -12.13 1.81
CA PRO A 181 -0.58 -12.89 1.35
C PRO A 181 -0.34 -14.38 1.60
N LYS A 182 -1.41 -15.10 1.93
CA LYS A 182 -1.39 -16.55 2.06
C LYS A 182 -1.79 -17.20 0.73
N HIS A 183 -1.35 -18.41 0.49
CA HIS A 183 -1.87 -19.20 -0.63
C HIS A 183 -3.39 -19.41 -0.51
N LEU A 184 -4.05 -19.48 -1.66
CA LEU A 184 -5.51 -19.51 -1.74
C LEU A 184 -6.12 -20.72 -1.01
N ASP A 185 -5.43 -21.86 -1.00
CA ASP A 185 -5.84 -23.09 -0.26
C ASP A 185 -5.91 -22.88 1.26
N LYS A 186 -5.14 -21.94 1.80
CA LYS A 186 -5.16 -21.59 3.22
C LYS A 186 -6.29 -20.63 3.60
N ILE A 187 -6.82 -19.91 2.62
CA ILE A 187 -7.90 -18.94 2.82
C ILE A 187 -9.24 -19.57 2.51
N ILE A 188 -9.29 -20.38 1.46
CA ILE A 188 -10.49 -21.07 0.97
C ILE A 188 -10.21 -22.58 0.98
N PRO A 189 -10.54 -23.30 2.07
CA PRO A 189 -10.34 -24.75 2.15
C PRO A 189 -11.22 -25.55 1.17
N ASP A 190 -12.41 -25.02 0.83
CA ASP A 190 -13.37 -25.69 -0.07
C ASP A 190 -12.83 -25.74 -1.52
N GLU A 191 -12.60 -26.96 -2.01
CA GLU A 191 -12.08 -27.21 -3.35
C GLU A 191 -13.05 -26.75 -4.46
N LYS A 192 -14.37 -26.83 -4.24
CA LYS A 192 -15.36 -26.37 -5.21
C LYS A 192 -15.27 -24.83 -5.38
N GLN A 193 -15.17 -24.10 -4.28
CA GLN A 193 -15.00 -22.65 -4.33
C GLN A 193 -13.67 -22.28 -5.02
N ARG A 194 -12.57 -22.97 -4.72
CA ARG A 194 -11.30 -22.76 -5.42
C ARG A 194 -11.38 -23.05 -6.92
N SER A 195 -12.14 -24.09 -7.32
CA SER A 195 -12.36 -24.39 -8.74
C SER A 195 -13.10 -23.28 -9.47
N ILE A 196 -14.11 -22.64 -8.84
CA ILE A 196 -14.79 -21.46 -9.40
C ILE A 196 -13.80 -20.31 -9.58
N ILE A 197 -12.98 -20.04 -8.59
CA ILE A 197 -11.94 -18.97 -8.66
C ILE A 197 -10.93 -19.30 -9.77
N SER A 198 -10.40 -20.50 -9.80
CA SER A 198 -9.43 -20.93 -10.83
C SER A 198 -10.03 -20.79 -12.25
N HIS A 199 -11.30 -21.15 -12.41
CA HIS A 199 -11.99 -20.94 -13.68
C HIS A 199 -12.07 -19.44 -14.02
N ALA A 200 -12.44 -18.59 -13.06
CA ALA A 200 -12.56 -17.15 -13.27
C ALA A 200 -11.20 -16.47 -13.57
N LEU A 201 -10.11 -16.91 -12.92
CA LEU A 201 -8.77 -16.41 -13.18
C LEU A 201 -8.24 -16.77 -14.58
N ASN A 202 -8.74 -17.86 -15.17
CA ASN A 202 -8.29 -18.34 -16.46
C ASN A 202 -9.16 -17.90 -17.64
N ASN A 203 -10.32 -17.29 -17.38
CA ASN A 203 -11.24 -16.84 -18.41
C ASN A 203 -11.53 -15.36 -18.30
N PRO A 204 -11.83 -14.67 -19.42
CA PRO A 204 -12.21 -13.27 -19.39
C PRO A 204 -13.43 -13.01 -18.51
N GLY A 205 -13.39 -11.93 -17.76
CA GLY A 205 -14.49 -11.55 -16.91
C GLY A 205 -14.07 -10.68 -15.72
N ILE A 206 -15.05 -10.30 -14.94
CA ILE A 206 -14.82 -9.48 -13.74
C ILE A 206 -14.94 -10.35 -12.49
N ILE A 207 -13.86 -10.43 -11.73
CA ILE A 207 -13.80 -11.02 -10.39
C ILE A 207 -13.98 -9.88 -9.39
N LEU A 208 -15.11 -9.87 -8.71
CA LEU A 208 -15.45 -8.85 -7.74
C LEU A 208 -15.22 -9.37 -6.31
N VAL A 209 -14.31 -8.73 -5.57
CA VAL A 209 -14.03 -9.05 -4.17
C VAL A 209 -14.77 -8.07 -3.28
N CYS A 210 -15.72 -8.57 -2.50
CA CYS A 210 -16.58 -7.77 -1.64
C CYS A 210 -16.39 -8.07 -0.16
N GLY A 211 -16.70 -7.10 0.68
CA GLY A 211 -16.70 -7.25 2.14
C GLY A 211 -16.66 -5.90 2.85
N SER A 212 -16.90 -5.93 4.15
CA SER A 212 -16.81 -4.75 5.01
C SER A 212 -15.36 -4.23 5.14
N PRO A 213 -15.14 -3.05 5.70
CA PRO A 213 -13.80 -2.62 6.10
C PRO A 213 -13.14 -3.66 7.01
N LEU A 214 -11.85 -3.91 6.83
CA LEU A 214 -11.04 -4.87 7.61
C LEU A 214 -11.44 -6.36 7.46
N SER A 215 -12.36 -6.70 6.56
CA SER A 215 -12.76 -8.09 6.32
C SER A 215 -11.65 -8.98 5.73
N GLY A 216 -10.60 -8.38 5.15
CA GLY A 216 -9.49 -9.12 4.51
C GLY A 216 -9.50 -9.07 2.98
N LYS A 217 -10.27 -8.16 2.35
CA LYS A 217 -10.32 -8.00 0.88
C LYS A 217 -8.94 -7.90 0.24
N THR A 218 -8.11 -6.99 0.74
CA THR A 218 -6.74 -6.79 0.23
C THR A 218 -5.95 -8.09 0.27
N HIS A 219 -6.02 -8.83 1.38
CA HIS A 219 -5.32 -10.10 1.52
C HIS A 219 -5.82 -11.14 0.50
N MET A 220 -7.13 -11.23 0.30
CA MET A 220 -7.72 -12.09 -0.73
C MET A 220 -7.26 -11.71 -2.14
N ILE A 221 -7.30 -10.42 -2.48
CA ILE A 221 -6.88 -9.93 -3.81
C ILE A 221 -5.43 -10.29 -4.10
N TYR A 222 -4.53 -10.06 -3.14
CA TYR A 222 -3.12 -10.41 -3.31
C TYR A 222 -2.89 -11.92 -3.40
N SER A 223 -3.72 -12.73 -2.73
CA SER A 223 -3.70 -14.19 -2.88
C SER A 223 -4.19 -14.64 -4.27
N LEU A 224 -5.20 -13.97 -4.83
CA LEU A 224 -5.64 -14.19 -6.21
C LEU A 224 -4.56 -13.81 -7.23
N LEU A 225 -3.90 -12.66 -7.03
CA LEU A 225 -2.81 -12.21 -7.90
C LEU A 225 -1.61 -13.15 -7.84
N MET A 226 -1.27 -13.64 -6.65
CA MET A 226 -0.19 -14.61 -6.45
C MET A 226 -0.50 -15.95 -7.16
N GLU A 227 -1.74 -16.41 -7.07
CA GLU A 227 -2.20 -17.60 -7.80
C GLU A 227 -2.13 -17.38 -9.32
N ALA A 228 -2.66 -16.24 -9.79
CA ALA A 228 -2.66 -15.89 -11.20
C ALA A 228 -1.23 -15.74 -11.78
N ALA A 229 -0.28 -15.24 -10.99
CA ALA A 229 1.12 -15.07 -11.43
C ALA A 229 1.79 -16.39 -11.86
N THR A 230 1.30 -17.52 -11.37
CA THR A 230 1.81 -18.84 -11.78
C THR A 230 1.44 -19.22 -13.22
N SER A 231 0.46 -18.56 -13.82
CA SER A 231 -0.04 -18.87 -15.16
C SER A 231 0.83 -18.35 -16.31
N GLY A 232 1.79 -17.47 -16.03
CA GLY A 232 2.63 -16.81 -17.03
C GLY A 232 1.93 -15.71 -17.83
N LYS A 233 0.72 -15.29 -17.45
CA LYS A 233 -0.03 -14.17 -18.05
C LYS A 233 0.66 -12.84 -17.77
N ASN A 234 0.48 -11.88 -18.67
CA ASN A 234 0.83 -10.48 -18.41
C ASN A 234 -0.19 -9.86 -17.45
N ILE A 235 0.19 -9.77 -16.18
CA ILE A 235 -0.66 -9.24 -15.09
C ILE A 235 -0.18 -7.85 -14.72
N MET A 236 -1.10 -6.90 -14.67
CA MET A 236 -0.83 -5.54 -14.19
C MET A 236 -1.75 -5.20 -13.02
N THR A 237 -1.24 -4.38 -12.10
CA THR A 237 -2.06 -3.77 -11.06
C THR A 237 -2.02 -2.25 -11.17
N ILE A 238 -3.10 -1.59 -10.77
CA ILE A 238 -3.18 -0.13 -10.63
C ILE A 238 -3.66 0.13 -9.21
N GLU A 239 -2.76 0.63 -8.38
CA GLU A 239 -2.96 0.75 -6.94
C GLU A 239 -2.52 2.13 -6.43
N SER A 240 -3.17 2.62 -5.39
CA SER A 240 -2.69 3.82 -4.69
C SER A 240 -1.32 3.56 -4.04
N ILE A 241 -1.17 2.37 -3.43
CA ILE A 241 0.08 1.85 -2.87
C ILE A 241 0.04 0.34 -3.03
N ALA A 242 1.11 -0.26 -3.57
CA ALA A 242 1.29 -1.71 -3.56
C ALA A 242 1.59 -2.19 -2.13
N LYS A 243 0.76 -3.11 -1.60
CA LYS A 243 0.82 -3.59 -0.21
C LYS A 243 1.84 -4.71 -0.03
N TYR A 244 2.19 -5.39 -1.12
CA TYR A 244 3.22 -6.44 -1.18
C TYR A 244 3.88 -6.40 -2.54
N GLU A 245 5.13 -6.81 -2.60
CA GLU A 245 5.82 -7.07 -3.85
C GLU A 245 5.52 -8.49 -4.32
N LEU A 246 4.92 -8.63 -5.50
CA LEU A 246 4.57 -9.91 -6.10
C LEU A 246 5.45 -10.23 -7.30
N LYS A 247 6.14 -11.35 -7.26
CA LYS A 247 6.92 -11.84 -8.41
C LYS A 247 5.99 -12.21 -9.57
N GLY A 248 6.32 -11.77 -10.77
CA GLY A 248 5.53 -12.08 -11.98
C GLY A 248 4.30 -11.20 -12.16
N VAL A 249 4.14 -10.13 -11.37
CA VAL A 249 3.08 -9.13 -11.50
C VAL A 249 3.71 -7.77 -11.73
N ASN A 250 3.25 -7.04 -12.73
CA ASN A 250 3.66 -5.67 -13.01
C ASN A 250 2.82 -4.71 -12.16
N GLN A 251 3.30 -4.38 -10.98
CA GLN A 251 2.58 -3.54 -10.03
C GLN A 251 2.85 -2.06 -10.31
N CYS A 252 1.77 -1.30 -10.44
CA CYS A 252 1.80 0.13 -10.76
C CYS A 252 1.20 0.91 -9.59
N GLU A 253 2.00 1.79 -8.99
CA GLU A 253 1.57 2.72 -7.94
C GLU A 253 1.24 4.08 -8.54
N LEU A 254 0.07 4.61 -8.19
CA LEU A 254 -0.32 5.96 -8.56
C LEU A 254 0.53 6.98 -7.79
N ASN A 255 0.84 8.10 -8.45
CA ASN A 255 1.58 9.19 -7.82
C ASN A 255 1.06 10.54 -8.33
N GLU A 256 0.11 11.09 -7.59
CA GLU A 256 -0.53 12.38 -7.88
C GLU A 256 0.48 13.54 -7.92
N ASN A 257 1.56 13.47 -7.14
CA ASN A 257 2.58 14.53 -7.05
C ASN A 257 3.32 14.75 -8.38
N VAL A 258 3.47 13.67 -9.18
CA VAL A 258 4.04 13.77 -10.54
C VAL A 258 2.95 13.73 -11.61
N GLY A 259 1.69 13.86 -11.21
CA GLY A 259 0.53 13.84 -12.09
C GLY A 259 0.22 12.46 -12.69
N PHE A 260 0.64 11.37 -12.05
CA PHE A 260 0.26 10.02 -12.43
C PHE A 260 -0.98 9.59 -11.65
N SER A 261 -2.13 10.02 -12.15
CA SER A 261 -3.46 9.77 -11.59
C SER A 261 -4.07 8.46 -12.12
N MET A 262 -5.19 8.03 -11.51
CA MET A 262 -6.00 6.91 -11.97
C MET A 262 -6.40 7.09 -13.44
N ASP A 263 -6.90 8.25 -13.83
CA ASP A 263 -7.33 8.52 -15.23
C ASP A 263 -6.20 8.34 -16.23
N LYS A 264 -4.98 8.78 -15.88
CA LYS A 264 -3.82 8.54 -16.74
C LYS A 264 -3.48 7.06 -16.80
N ALA A 265 -3.48 6.36 -15.67
CA ALA A 265 -3.19 4.94 -15.65
C ALA A 265 -4.17 4.16 -16.54
N LEU A 266 -5.48 4.45 -16.42
CA LEU A 266 -6.52 3.80 -17.23
C LEU A 266 -6.32 4.04 -18.74
N ARG A 267 -5.96 5.27 -19.15
CA ARG A 267 -5.73 5.61 -20.58
C ARG A 267 -4.52 4.90 -21.19
N TYR A 268 -3.52 4.56 -20.40
CA TYR A 268 -2.25 4.06 -20.93
C TYR A 268 -2.02 2.57 -20.65
N VAL A 269 -2.76 1.94 -19.74
CA VAL A 269 -2.54 0.55 -19.36
C VAL A 269 -2.77 -0.43 -20.52
N GLU A 270 -3.69 -0.12 -21.43
CA GLU A 270 -3.97 -0.98 -22.59
C GLU A 270 -2.77 -1.11 -23.53
N PHE A 271 -1.93 -0.07 -23.65
CA PHE A 271 -0.71 -0.12 -24.45
C PHE A 271 0.33 -1.13 -23.92
N GLN A 272 0.16 -1.58 -22.68
CA GLN A 272 0.97 -2.65 -22.09
C GLN A 272 0.44 -4.05 -22.40
N SER A 273 -0.69 -4.14 -23.12
CA SER A 273 -1.34 -5.40 -23.50
C SER A 273 -1.51 -6.39 -22.35
N PRO A 274 -2.04 -5.99 -21.19
CA PRO A 274 -2.27 -6.91 -20.09
C PRO A 274 -3.35 -7.91 -20.45
N GLU A 275 -3.20 -9.16 -19.96
CA GLU A 275 -4.23 -10.19 -20.03
C GLU A 275 -5.10 -10.18 -18.77
N MET A 276 -4.52 -9.74 -17.67
CA MET A 276 -5.22 -9.56 -16.38
C MET A 276 -4.86 -8.21 -15.76
N ILE A 277 -5.86 -7.54 -15.21
CA ILE A 277 -5.69 -6.24 -14.53
C ILE A 277 -6.35 -6.31 -13.15
N TYR A 278 -5.61 -5.91 -12.11
CA TYR A 278 -6.22 -5.52 -10.83
C TYR A 278 -6.35 -4.01 -10.77
N LEU A 279 -7.56 -3.54 -10.51
CA LEU A 279 -7.87 -2.13 -10.31
C LEU A 279 -8.32 -1.92 -8.86
N GLU A 280 -7.54 -1.15 -8.09
CA GLU A 280 -7.87 -0.85 -6.70
C GLU A 280 -9.06 0.10 -6.60
N GLY A 281 -10.18 -0.41 -6.11
CA GLY A 281 -11.35 0.37 -5.75
C GLY A 281 -12.00 1.16 -6.89
N VAL A 282 -13.07 0.65 -7.43
CA VAL A 282 -13.86 1.36 -8.46
C VAL A 282 -14.78 2.36 -7.80
N LYS A 283 -14.45 3.65 -7.86
CA LYS A 283 -15.16 4.72 -7.17
C LYS A 283 -15.80 5.74 -8.12
N THR A 284 -15.38 5.75 -9.38
CA THR A 284 -15.86 6.72 -10.38
C THR A 284 -16.59 6.03 -11.53
N ARG A 285 -17.45 6.76 -12.20
CA ARG A 285 -18.15 6.28 -13.40
C ARG A 285 -17.15 5.89 -14.49
N ASP A 286 -16.13 6.70 -14.71
CA ASP A 286 -15.10 6.44 -15.73
C ASP A 286 -14.37 5.13 -15.48
N ALA A 287 -14.09 4.80 -14.19
CA ALA A 287 -13.52 3.52 -13.84
C ALA A 287 -14.46 2.33 -14.15
N PHE A 288 -15.78 2.48 -13.99
CA PHE A 288 -16.75 1.45 -14.37
C PHE A 288 -16.87 1.29 -15.89
N GLU A 289 -16.90 2.38 -16.64
CA GLU A 289 -16.90 2.35 -18.10
C GLU A 289 -15.65 1.64 -18.60
N PHE A 290 -14.48 1.96 -18.06
CA PHE A 290 -13.23 1.29 -18.37
C PHE A 290 -13.24 -0.21 -18.05
N LEU A 291 -13.77 -0.63 -16.89
CA LEU A 291 -13.90 -2.07 -16.57
C LEU A 291 -14.78 -2.80 -17.58
N SER A 292 -15.83 -2.12 -18.08
CA SER A 292 -16.70 -2.68 -19.11
C SER A 292 -15.97 -2.83 -20.45
N GLU A 293 -15.14 -1.86 -20.84
CA GLU A 293 -14.29 -1.94 -22.03
C GLU A 293 -13.30 -3.09 -21.94
N LEU A 294 -12.61 -3.26 -20.79
CA LEU A 294 -11.69 -4.37 -20.58
C LEU A 294 -12.37 -5.74 -20.71
N PHE A 295 -13.59 -5.86 -20.19
CA PHE A 295 -14.37 -7.09 -20.36
C PHE A 295 -14.65 -7.39 -21.83
N TYR A 296 -15.09 -6.41 -22.61
CA TYR A 296 -15.35 -6.60 -24.05
C TYR A 296 -14.08 -6.84 -24.87
N ASN A 297 -12.91 -6.53 -24.34
CA ASN A 297 -11.60 -6.83 -24.92
C ASN A 297 -10.99 -8.14 -24.42
N ASP A 298 -11.82 -9.07 -23.92
CA ASP A 298 -11.43 -10.41 -23.46
C ASP A 298 -10.36 -10.40 -22.33
N LYS A 299 -10.39 -9.39 -21.44
CA LYS A 299 -9.49 -9.30 -20.28
C LYS A 299 -10.12 -9.90 -19.03
N THR A 300 -9.26 -10.43 -18.16
CA THR A 300 -9.67 -10.77 -16.79
C THR A 300 -9.41 -9.57 -15.89
N VAL A 301 -10.42 -9.14 -15.15
CA VAL A 301 -10.33 -7.98 -14.26
C VAL A 301 -10.61 -8.41 -12.83
N ILE A 302 -9.74 -8.04 -11.90
CA ILE A 302 -9.98 -8.16 -10.47
C ILE A 302 -10.24 -6.76 -9.93
N THR A 303 -11.28 -6.59 -9.15
CA THR A 303 -11.53 -5.33 -8.45
C THR A 303 -12.23 -5.57 -7.12
N GLU A 304 -12.23 -4.55 -6.27
CA GLU A 304 -12.88 -4.63 -4.96
C GLU A 304 -14.06 -3.68 -4.84
N PHE A 305 -15.03 -4.11 -4.05
CA PHE A 305 -16.19 -3.32 -3.71
C PHE A 305 -16.52 -3.41 -2.22
N MET A 306 -16.93 -2.30 -1.62
CA MET A 306 -17.26 -2.27 -0.20
C MET A 306 -18.74 -2.59 0.01
N ALA A 307 -19.03 -3.69 0.71
CA ALA A 307 -20.37 -4.06 1.11
C ALA A 307 -20.35 -4.77 2.46
N ASN A 308 -21.31 -4.43 3.34
CA ASN A 308 -21.38 -5.02 4.67
C ASN A 308 -22.02 -6.42 4.67
N ASN A 309 -22.90 -6.68 3.71
CA ASN A 309 -23.58 -7.96 3.50
C ASN A 309 -24.13 -8.03 2.06
N MET A 310 -24.65 -9.18 1.67
CA MET A 310 -25.20 -9.39 0.33
C MET A 310 -26.38 -8.48 0.01
N THR A 311 -27.19 -8.11 1.00
CA THR A 311 -28.31 -7.16 0.80
C THR A 311 -27.81 -5.76 0.48
N ASP A 312 -26.77 -5.29 1.21
CA ASP A 312 -26.12 -4.01 0.95
C ASP A 312 -25.46 -4.00 -0.45
N LEU A 313 -24.78 -5.09 -0.82
CA LEU A 313 -24.20 -5.25 -2.15
C LEU A 313 -25.27 -5.14 -3.24
N ARG A 314 -26.38 -5.86 -3.08
CA ARG A 314 -27.49 -5.84 -4.03
C ARG A 314 -28.08 -4.44 -4.19
N GLN A 315 -28.30 -3.72 -3.08
CA GLN A 315 -28.79 -2.34 -3.12
C GLN A 315 -27.84 -1.41 -3.86
N LYS A 316 -26.52 -1.51 -3.60
CA LYS A 316 -25.51 -0.71 -4.26
C LYS A 316 -25.40 -1.00 -5.75
N LEU A 317 -25.46 -2.27 -6.13
CA LEU A 317 -25.43 -2.69 -7.54
C LEU A 317 -26.78 -2.44 -8.28
N ALA A 318 -27.82 -2.06 -7.58
CA ALA A 318 -29.12 -1.69 -8.18
C ALA A 318 -29.17 -0.26 -8.71
N PHE A 319 -28.22 0.62 -8.36
CA PHE A 319 -28.13 1.96 -8.93
C PHE A 319 -27.88 1.90 -10.44
N GLU A 320 -28.46 2.85 -11.18
CA GLU A 320 -28.43 2.89 -12.65
C GLU A 320 -27.01 2.80 -13.23
N ASP A 321 -26.04 3.43 -12.57
CA ASP A 321 -24.64 3.43 -13.00
C ASP A 321 -23.98 2.04 -12.94
N PHE A 322 -24.54 1.08 -12.20
CA PHE A 322 -23.99 -0.27 -12.01
C PHE A 322 -24.73 -1.37 -12.76
N GLN A 323 -25.82 -1.07 -13.47
CA GLN A 323 -26.65 -2.08 -14.12
C GLN A 323 -25.90 -2.88 -15.19
N SER A 324 -25.11 -2.20 -16.03
CA SER A 324 -24.28 -2.87 -17.03
C SER A 324 -23.16 -3.66 -16.38
N PHE A 325 -22.48 -3.10 -15.39
CA PHE A 325 -21.39 -3.74 -14.64
C PHE A 325 -21.83 -5.04 -13.96
N LYS A 326 -23.01 -5.06 -13.35
CA LYS A 326 -23.61 -6.23 -12.69
C LYS A 326 -23.63 -7.47 -13.62
N THR A 327 -23.89 -7.29 -14.90
CA THR A 327 -23.98 -8.38 -15.87
C THR A 327 -22.62 -8.93 -16.29
N LEU A 328 -21.56 -8.16 -16.08
CA LEU A 328 -20.18 -8.50 -16.46
C LEU A 328 -19.42 -9.26 -15.36
N ILE A 329 -19.97 -9.31 -14.14
CA ILE A 329 -19.35 -10.05 -13.04
C ILE A 329 -19.46 -11.54 -13.32
N THR A 330 -18.31 -12.21 -13.43
CA THR A 330 -18.21 -13.64 -13.67
C THR A 330 -17.94 -14.45 -12.41
N CYS A 331 -17.34 -13.82 -11.41
CA CYS A 331 -17.11 -14.40 -10.08
C CYS A 331 -17.25 -13.33 -9.01
N LEU A 332 -17.99 -13.65 -7.95
CA LEU A 332 -18.08 -12.83 -6.75
C LEU A 332 -17.45 -13.59 -5.58
N ILE A 333 -16.53 -12.94 -4.88
CA ILE A 333 -15.94 -13.43 -3.63
C ILE A 333 -16.42 -12.50 -2.52
N PHE A 334 -17.30 -12.98 -1.66
CA PHE A 334 -17.82 -12.21 -0.54
C PHE A 334 -17.14 -12.63 0.78
N ILE A 335 -16.48 -11.68 1.44
CA ILE A 335 -15.74 -11.91 2.67
C ILE A 335 -16.54 -11.34 3.83
N HIS A 336 -17.16 -12.21 4.62
CA HIS A 336 -17.90 -11.84 5.83
C HIS A 336 -16.96 -11.54 7.00
N SER A 337 -15.93 -12.38 7.14
CA SER A 337 -14.85 -12.24 8.13
C SER A 337 -13.58 -12.94 7.64
N LYS A 338 -12.49 -12.86 8.40
CA LYS A 338 -11.22 -13.53 8.06
C LYS A 338 -11.38 -15.05 7.84
N ASP A 339 -12.37 -15.68 8.46
CA ASP A 339 -12.59 -17.12 8.42
C ASP A 339 -13.88 -17.53 7.67
N SER A 340 -14.59 -16.56 7.09
CA SER A 340 -15.87 -16.81 6.40
C SER A 340 -15.89 -16.11 5.05
N VAL A 341 -15.73 -16.91 4.00
CA VAL A 341 -15.71 -16.48 2.60
C VAL A 341 -16.72 -17.31 1.82
N GLU A 342 -17.50 -16.64 1.00
CA GLU A 342 -18.42 -17.26 0.04
C GLU A 342 -18.01 -16.90 -1.39
N VAL A 343 -18.04 -17.87 -2.28
CA VAL A 343 -17.69 -17.70 -3.69
C VAL A 343 -18.87 -18.06 -4.55
N PHE A 344 -19.26 -17.16 -5.42
CA PHE A 344 -20.38 -17.30 -6.34
C PHE A 344 -19.88 -17.27 -7.78
N ASP A 345 -20.28 -18.27 -8.55
CA ASP A 345 -20.16 -18.24 -10.01
C ASP A 345 -21.21 -17.31 -10.63
N LYS A 346 -21.09 -17.05 -11.92
CA LYS A 346 -21.99 -16.17 -12.66
C LYS A 346 -23.46 -16.57 -12.58
N GLU A 347 -23.75 -17.86 -12.66
CA GLU A 347 -25.15 -18.37 -12.65
C GLU A 347 -25.80 -18.19 -11.27
N THR A 348 -25.08 -18.55 -10.24
CA THR A 348 -25.55 -18.40 -8.85
C THR A 348 -25.70 -16.93 -8.49
N LEU A 349 -24.73 -16.09 -8.89
CA LEU A 349 -24.77 -14.66 -8.64
C LEU A 349 -25.97 -13.99 -9.31
N GLN A 350 -26.29 -14.31 -10.56
CA GLN A 350 -27.43 -13.73 -11.26
C GLN A 350 -28.75 -14.03 -10.56
N LYS A 351 -28.91 -15.23 -9.98
CA LYS A 351 -30.10 -15.58 -9.16
C LYS A 351 -30.19 -14.76 -7.88
N TYR A 352 -29.06 -14.41 -7.29
CA TYR A 352 -29.01 -13.56 -6.08
C TYR A 352 -29.26 -12.08 -6.37
N LEU A 353 -28.81 -11.59 -7.54
CA LEU A 353 -28.89 -10.19 -7.90
C LEU A 353 -30.19 -9.84 -8.68
N ALA A 354 -30.90 -10.83 -9.17
CA ALA A 354 -32.24 -10.65 -9.74
C ALA A 354 -33.25 -10.21 -8.66
#